data_c2155f991f11399493d1d57b6e07d5f2
#
_entry.id   c2155f991f11399493d1d57b6e07d5f2
#
_cell.length_a   1.000
_cell.length_b   1.000
_cell.length_c   1.000
_cell.angle_alpha   90.00
_cell.angle_beta   90.00
_cell.angle_gamma   90.00
#
_symmetry.space_group_name_H-M   'P 1'
#
loop_
_entity.id
_entity.type
_entity.pdbx_description
1 polymer ?
#
loop_
_entity_poly.entity_id
_entity_poly.type
_entity_poly.pdbx_seq_one_letter_code
_entity_poly.pdbx_strand_id
1 'polypeptide(L)'
;FMTQDALPADKSLIENLVKALTEDEKTGAAYARQLPNENCRIVERYTRSFNYPDESRKKGKADIEEMGIKTFFCSDVCAAYRVDLFHKLGGFESPVIFNEDMFFAAKAVFAGYYVKYEAEAKVIHSHNYTVRQQFHRNFDLAVSQTMHPEIFEQISSEAEGMKLVKSTMKYLCSIGKPYLIFELGIQCVGKYAGYRLGKRYKKLSRKQILKCTMSPEYWKRLWNQEVSDGN
;
A
#
# COMPACT_ATOMS: atom_id res chain seq x y z
N PHE A 1 8.47 12.59 0.23
CA PHE A 1 7.25 12.46 1.03
C PHE A 1 7.53 11.59 2.25
N MET A 2 6.92 11.92 3.37
CA MET A 2 6.94 11.11 4.59
C MET A 2 5.66 11.38 5.38
N THR A 3 5.01 10.34 5.90
CA THR A 3 3.81 10.52 6.74
C THR A 3 4.20 11.00 8.13
N GLN A 4 3.26 11.70 8.81
CA GLN A 4 3.51 12.33 10.11
C GLN A 4 3.79 11.33 11.25
N ASP A 5 3.39 10.08 11.07
CA ASP A 5 3.52 8.99 12.04
C ASP A 5 4.70 8.04 11.74
N ALA A 6 5.51 8.36 10.72
CA ALA A 6 6.76 7.68 10.43
C ALA A 6 7.94 8.39 11.10
N LEU A 7 8.81 7.62 11.75
CA LEU A 7 10.02 8.14 12.39
C LEU A 7 11.27 7.58 11.68
N PRO A 8 12.26 8.41 11.30
CA PRO A 8 13.54 7.91 10.82
C PRO A 8 14.16 6.95 11.83
N ALA A 9 14.61 5.79 11.38
CA ALA A 9 15.28 4.83 12.26
C ALA A 9 16.73 5.24 12.56
N ASP A 10 17.35 5.95 11.62
CA ASP A 10 18.72 6.47 11.74
C ASP A 10 18.93 7.71 10.85
N LYS A 11 20.14 8.28 10.91
CA LYS A 11 20.51 9.51 10.18
C LYS A 11 20.75 9.30 8.69
N SER A 12 20.91 8.07 8.23
CA SER A 12 21.22 7.73 6.84
C SER A 12 20.00 7.62 5.93
N LEU A 13 18.78 7.74 6.48
CA LEU A 13 17.53 7.60 5.75
C LEU A 13 17.50 8.38 4.43
N ILE A 14 17.75 9.68 4.49
CA ILE A 14 17.67 10.56 3.32
C ILE A 14 18.80 10.25 2.33
N GLU A 15 20.02 10.05 2.83
CA GLU A 15 21.18 9.69 2.01
C GLU A 15 20.91 8.41 1.21
N ASN A 16 20.40 7.36 1.88
CA ASN A 16 20.08 6.08 1.24
C ASN A 16 18.96 6.23 0.18
N LEU A 17 17.92 7.02 0.43
CA LEU A 17 16.87 7.29 -0.55
C LEU A 17 17.39 8.07 -1.76
N VAL A 18 18.22 9.09 -1.53
CA VAL A 18 18.84 9.87 -2.62
C VAL A 18 19.74 8.99 -3.46
N LYS A 19 20.61 8.20 -2.81
CA LYS A 19 21.47 7.22 -3.50
C LYS A 19 20.63 6.26 -4.34
N ALA A 20 19.56 5.70 -3.78
CA ALA A 20 18.66 4.78 -4.49
C ALA A 20 18.04 5.39 -5.74
N LEU A 21 17.74 6.71 -5.74
CA LEU A 21 17.22 7.44 -6.90
C LEU A 21 18.31 7.78 -7.92
N THR A 22 19.56 8.00 -7.49
CA THR A 22 20.62 8.54 -8.35
C THR A 22 21.53 7.48 -8.96
N GLU A 23 21.54 6.26 -8.41
CA GLU A 23 22.32 5.13 -8.95
C GLU A 23 21.95 4.75 -10.39
N ASP A 24 20.69 4.99 -10.79
CA ASP A 24 20.20 4.70 -12.14
C ASP A 24 19.24 5.82 -12.56
N GLU A 25 19.53 6.48 -13.67
CA GLU A 25 18.72 7.59 -14.21
C GLU A 25 17.27 7.21 -14.51
N LYS A 26 17.00 5.91 -14.73
CA LYS A 26 15.66 5.39 -14.93
C LYS A 26 14.92 5.10 -13.62
N THR A 27 15.53 5.26 -12.45
CA THR A 27 14.81 5.12 -11.18
C THR A 27 13.95 6.36 -10.94
N GLY A 28 12.63 6.21 -11.04
CA GLY A 28 11.66 7.31 -10.89
C GLY A 28 11.20 7.54 -9.45
N ALA A 29 11.17 6.47 -8.65
CA ALA A 29 10.77 6.51 -7.25
C ALA A 29 11.61 5.53 -6.42
N ALA A 30 11.90 5.89 -5.17
CA ALA A 30 12.52 5.01 -4.18
C ALA A 30 11.76 5.10 -2.86
N TYR A 31 11.50 3.97 -2.18
CA TYR A 31 10.78 3.96 -0.92
C TYR A 31 11.50 3.14 0.15
N ALA A 32 11.29 3.57 1.40
CA ALA A 32 11.99 3.08 2.55
C ALA A 32 11.42 1.78 3.12
N ARG A 33 12.26 1.03 3.83
CA ARG A 33 11.89 -0.10 4.68
C ARG A 33 11.14 0.38 5.91
N GLN A 34 9.95 -0.19 6.14
CA GLN A 34 9.18 0.07 7.35
C GLN A 34 9.48 -0.97 8.43
N LEU A 35 10.07 -0.53 9.52
CA LEU A 35 10.31 -1.32 10.72
C LEU A 35 9.12 -1.21 11.67
N PRO A 36 8.79 -2.29 12.40
CA PRO A 36 7.70 -2.26 13.38
C PRO A 36 8.07 -1.46 14.62
N ASN A 37 7.10 -0.75 15.19
CA ASN A 37 7.20 -0.14 16.52
C ASN A 37 7.45 -1.17 17.61
N GLU A 38 7.96 -0.76 18.75
CA GLU A 38 8.20 -1.65 19.92
C GLU A 38 6.94 -2.39 20.35
N ASN A 39 5.81 -1.70 20.41
CA ASN A 39 4.50 -2.25 20.81
C ASN A 39 3.74 -2.95 19.67
N CYS A 40 4.41 -3.24 18.56
CA CYS A 40 3.81 -3.89 17.40
C CYS A 40 3.44 -5.35 17.73
N ARG A 41 2.18 -5.73 17.44
CA ARG A 41 1.71 -7.11 17.60
C ARG A 41 2.50 -8.08 16.71
N ILE A 42 2.63 -9.31 17.15
CA ILE A 42 3.44 -10.36 16.47
C ILE A 42 3.02 -10.54 15.01
N VAL A 43 1.72 -10.62 14.73
CA VAL A 43 1.19 -10.76 13.36
C VAL A 43 1.55 -9.57 12.48
N GLU A 44 1.40 -8.34 13.01
CA GLU A 44 1.75 -7.13 12.27
C GLU A 44 3.28 -7.01 12.07
N ARG A 45 4.08 -7.37 13.08
CA ARG A 45 5.54 -7.43 12.97
C ARG A 45 5.99 -8.35 11.83
N TYR A 46 5.38 -9.53 11.74
CA TYR A 46 5.65 -10.45 10.64
C TYR A 46 5.17 -9.87 9.29
N THR A 47 4.01 -9.23 9.26
CA THR A 47 3.50 -8.55 8.05
C THR A 47 4.47 -7.50 7.54
N ARG A 48 5.11 -6.72 8.45
CA ARG A 48 6.14 -5.75 8.06
C ARG A 48 7.36 -6.43 7.46
N SER A 49 7.92 -7.45 8.10
CA SER A 49 9.08 -8.18 7.57
C SER A 49 8.79 -8.87 6.22
N PHE A 50 7.56 -9.36 6.02
CA PHE A 50 7.14 -9.96 4.76
C PHE A 50 7.05 -8.95 3.61
N ASN A 51 6.53 -7.75 3.89
CA ASN A 51 6.34 -6.71 2.87
C ASN A 51 7.59 -5.84 2.66
N TYR A 52 8.45 -5.76 3.67
CA TYR A 52 9.66 -4.96 3.71
C TYR A 52 10.86 -5.82 4.14
N PRO A 53 11.33 -6.73 3.27
CA PRO A 53 12.49 -7.59 3.55
C PRO A 53 13.76 -6.77 3.75
N ASP A 54 14.85 -7.44 4.13
CA ASP A 54 16.17 -6.81 4.35
C ASP A 54 17.02 -6.68 3.09
N GLU A 55 16.50 -7.10 1.95
CA GLU A 55 17.14 -6.97 0.65
C GLU A 55 16.45 -5.90 -0.21
N SER A 56 17.24 -4.95 -0.73
CA SER A 56 16.75 -3.94 -1.67
C SER A 56 16.38 -4.57 -3.01
N ARG A 57 15.37 -4.00 -3.68
CA ARG A 57 14.92 -4.50 -4.99
C ARG A 57 14.51 -3.37 -5.92
N LYS A 58 15.07 -3.35 -7.13
CA LYS A 58 14.62 -2.50 -8.24
C LYS A 58 13.58 -3.26 -9.05
N LYS A 59 12.47 -2.60 -9.38
CA LYS A 59 11.30 -3.18 -10.04
C LYS A 59 10.94 -2.35 -11.27
N GLY A 60 10.65 -3.02 -12.37
CA GLY A 60 10.27 -2.40 -13.64
C GLY A 60 9.30 -3.25 -14.44
N LYS A 61 9.07 -2.88 -15.70
CA LYS A 61 8.06 -3.52 -16.55
C LYS A 61 8.31 -5.02 -16.76
N ALA A 62 9.57 -5.45 -16.80
CA ALA A 62 9.93 -6.86 -16.97
C ALA A 62 9.55 -7.73 -15.75
N ASP A 63 9.38 -7.12 -14.57
CA ASP A 63 9.06 -7.84 -13.34
C ASP A 63 7.55 -8.10 -13.17
N ILE A 64 6.68 -7.56 -14.04
CA ILE A 64 5.23 -7.65 -13.90
C ILE A 64 4.74 -9.10 -13.91
N GLU A 65 5.30 -9.93 -14.79
CA GLU A 65 4.91 -11.33 -14.89
C GLU A 65 5.24 -12.13 -13.62
N GLU A 66 6.43 -11.90 -13.02
CA GLU A 66 6.88 -12.59 -11.81
C GLU A 66 6.24 -12.04 -10.54
N MET A 67 6.22 -10.69 -10.42
CA MET A 67 5.88 -10.02 -9.16
C MET A 67 4.41 -9.58 -9.08
N GLY A 68 3.70 -9.55 -10.22
CA GLY A 68 2.34 -9.07 -10.28
C GLY A 68 2.20 -7.66 -9.70
N ILE A 69 1.22 -7.49 -8.80
CA ILE A 69 0.92 -6.20 -8.17
C ILE A 69 2.09 -5.61 -7.37
N LYS A 70 3.00 -6.44 -6.87
CA LYS A 70 4.18 -5.98 -6.12
C LYS A 70 5.14 -5.16 -6.97
N THR A 71 5.10 -5.29 -8.28
CA THR A 71 5.89 -4.45 -9.20
C THR A 71 5.57 -2.97 -8.98
N PHE A 72 4.30 -2.64 -8.76
CA PHE A 72 3.82 -1.27 -8.56
C PHE A 72 3.83 -0.82 -7.09
N PHE A 73 4.15 -1.73 -6.17
CA PHE A 73 4.14 -1.38 -4.76
C PHE A 73 5.20 -0.31 -4.47
N CYS A 74 4.72 0.81 -3.97
CA CYS A 74 5.48 1.92 -3.41
C CYS A 74 4.82 2.32 -2.09
N SER A 75 5.45 3.14 -1.27
CA SER A 75 4.84 3.57 -0.02
C SER A 75 5.27 4.97 0.39
N ASP A 76 4.32 5.89 0.37
CA ASP A 76 4.48 7.28 0.81
C ASP A 76 4.62 7.44 2.32
N VAL A 77 4.58 6.33 3.07
CA VAL A 77 5.05 6.35 4.47
C VAL A 77 6.46 6.96 4.54
N CYS A 78 7.33 6.59 3.59
CA CYS A 78 8.56 7.33 3.32
C CYS A 78 9.05 6.98 1.92
N ALA A 79 8.97 7.92 0.98
CA ALA A 79 9.39 7.74 -0.39
C ALA A 79 10.00 9.02 -0.96
N ALA A 80 10.94 8.85 -1.90
CA ALA A 80 11.54 9.91 -2.68
C ALA A 80 11.20 9.70 -4.15
N TYR A 81 10.90 10.79 -4.85
CA TYR A 81 10.52 10.81 -6.25
C TYR A 81 11.43 11.74 -7.04
N ARG A 82 11.75 11.37 -8.26
CA ARG A 82 12.44 12.25 -9.19
C ARG A 82 11.46 13.34 -9.64
N VAL A 83 11.76 14.59 -9.31
CA VAL A 83 10.82 15.73 -9.45
C VAL A 83 10.40 15.96 -10.91
N ASP A 84 11.36 15.90 -11.85
CA ASP A 84 11.11 16.04 -13.28
C ASP A 84 10.15 14.97 -13.81
N LEU A 85 10.34 13.72 -13.41
CA LEU A 85 9.46 12.63 -13.77
C LEU A 85 8.09 12.76 -13.08
N PHE A 86 8.09 13.15 -11.81
CA PHE A 86 6.83 13.34 -11.06
C PHE A 86 5.91 14.34 -11.78
N HIS A 87 6.45 15.48 -12.22
CA HIS A 87 5.68 16.46 -13.00
C HIS A 87 5.32 15.94 -14.40
N LYS A 88 6.26 15.29 -15.09
CA LYS A 88 6.02 14.72 -16.43
C LYS A 88 4.87 13.72 -16.46
N LEU A 89 4.72 12.91 -15.40
CA LEU A 89 3.65 11.91 -15.29
C LEU A 89 2.37 12.42 -14.62
N GLY A 90 2.29 13.74 -14.34
CA GLY A 90 1.11 14.39 -13.78
C GLY A 90 0.95 14.25 -12.27
N GLY A 91 2.00 13.83 -11.55
CA GLY A 91 2.00 13.70 -10.09
C GLY A 91 1.04 12.64 -9.56
N PHE A 92 0.63 12.79 -8.31
CA PHE A 92 -0.40 11.97 -7.72
C PHE A 92 -1.78 12.32 -8.26
N GLU A 93 -2.61 11.31 -8.41
CA GLU A 93 -4.00 11.52 -8.81
C GLU A 93 -4.79 12.21 -7.69
N SER A 94 -5.73 13.06 -8.09
CA SER A 94 -6.62 13.77 -7.17
C SER A 94 -7.97 14.00 -7.84
N PRO A 95 -9.10 13.66 -7.18
CA PRO A 95 -9.18 13.08 -5.84
C PRO A 95 -8.87 11.58 -5.82
N VAL A 96 -8.16 11.10 -4.81
CA VAL A 96 -7.90 9.68 -4.59
C VAL A 96 -8.23 9.28 -3.15
N ILE A 97 -8.76 8.07 -2.95
CA ILE A 97 -9.13 7.57 -1.62
C ILE A 97 -7.99 6.74 -1.00
N PHE A 98 -7.18 6.09 -1.84
CA PHE A 98 -6.13 5.17 -1.43
C PHE A 98 -5.19 4.82 -2.60
N ASN A 99 -3.93 4.44 -2.35
CA ASN A 99 -2.94 3.96 -3.32
C ASN A 99 -2.40 5.03 -4.30
N GLU A 100 -2.37 6.31 -3.95
CA GLU A 100 -1.78 7.38 -4.75
C GLU A 100 -0.33 7.07 -5.16
N ASP A 101 0.42 6.49 -4.23
CA ASP A 101 1.80 6.05 -4.39
C ASP A 101 1.91 4.89 -5.41
N MET A 102 1.03 3.91 -5.31
CA MET A 102 0.98 2.77 -6.23
C MET A 102 0.55 3.19 -7.63
N PHE A 103 -0.38 4.13 -7.78
CA PHE A 103 -0.80 4.65 -9.09
C PHE A 103 0.33 5.39 -9.78
N PHE A 104 1.05 6.23 -9.05
CA PHE A 104 2.24 6.89 -9.59
C PHE A 104 3.31 5.86 -9.98
N ALA A 105 3.58 4.89 -9.12
CA ALA A 105 4.53 3.82 -9.41
C ALA A 105 4.15 3.01 -10.65
N ALA A 106 2.86 2.71 -10.85
CA ALA A 106 2.38 2.04 -12.06
C ALA A 106 2.60 2.89 -13.31
N LYS A 107 2.26 4.20 -13.28
CA LYS A 107 2.55 5.14 -14.38
C LYS A 107 4.04 5.16 -14.72
N ALA A 108 4.90 5.23 -13.71
CA ALA A 108 6.35 5.23 -13.91
C ALA A 108 6.84 3.92 -14.55
N VAL A 109 6.39 2.77 -14.05
CA VAL A 109 6.76 1.44 -14.60
C VAL A 109 6.28 1.27 -16.05
N PHE A 110 5.04 1.66 -16.36
CA PHE A 110 4.52 1.60 -17.73
C PHE A 110 5.25 2.56 -18.68
N ALA A 111 5.74 3.69 -18.17
CA ALA A 111 6.58 4.63 -18.93
C ALA A 111 8.06 4.18 -19.06
N GLY A 112 8.42 2.97 -18.57
CA GLY A 112 9.76 2.37 -18.70
C GLY A 112 10.75 2.78 -17.61
N TYR A 113 10.27 3.37 -16.52
CA TYR A 113 11.06 3.70 -15.33
C TYR A 113 11.01 2.60 -14.29
N TYR A 114 11.92 2.68 -13.30
CA TYR A 114 11.99 1.75 -12.19
C TYR A 114 11.45 2.36 -10.90
N VAL A 115 10.91 1.49 -10.05
CA VAL A 115 10.61 1.77 -8.64
C VAL A 115 11.58 0.97 -7.78
N LYS A 116 12.33 1.62 -6.92
CA LYS A 116 13.33 0.97 -6.06
C LYS A 116 12.84 0.89 -4.62
N TYR A 117 12.79 -0.31 -4.09
CA TYR A 117 12.73 -0.57 -2.65
C TYR A 117 14.14 -0.50 -2.09
N GLU A 118 14.37 0.36 -1.09
CA GLU A 118 15.68 0.52 -0.47
C GLU A 118 15.64 0.06 0.99
N ALA A 119 16.26 -1.12 1.23
CA ALA A 119 16.21 -1.76 2.54
C ALA A 119 17.05 -1.05 3.61
N GLU A 120 18.07 -0.29 3.20
CA GLU A 120 18.90 0.48 4.11
C GLU A 120 18.33 1.87 4.45
N ALA A 121 17.35 2.36 3.69
CA ALA A 121 16.55 3.51 4.07
C ALA A 121 15.44 3.06 5.03
N LYS A 122 15.54 3.34 6.32
CA LYS A 122 14.70 2.73 7.36
C LYS A 122 13.84 3.76 8.09
N VAL A 123 12.55 3.46 8.24
CA VAL A 123 11.62 4.22 9.09
C VAL A 123 10.90 3.28 10.05
N ILE A 124 10.59 3.77 11.24
CA ILE A 124 9.77 3.07 12.22
C ILE A 124 8.32 3.46 11.96
N HIS A 125 7.51 2.49 11.52
CA HIS A 125 6.09 2.71 11.24
C HIS A 125 5.33 1.38 11.28
N SER A 126 4.29 1.29 12.10
CA SER A 126 3.35 0.17 12.11
C SER A 126 2.05 0.54 12.84
N HIS A 127 0.98 -0.16 12.54
CA HIS A 127 -0.33 0.05 13.15
C HIS A 127 -0.93 -1.26 13.66
N ASN A 128 -1.35 -1.27 14.90
CA ASN A 128 -2.11 -2.38 15.49
C ASN A 128 -3.62 -2.22 15.23
N TYR A 129 -4.03 -2.28 13.97
CA TYR A 129 -5.44 -2.12 13.61
C TYR A 129 -6.35 -3.14 14.27
N THR A 130 -7.49 -2.68 14.74
CA THR A 130 -8.62 -3.55 15.14
C THR A 130 -9.26 -4.19 13.91
N VAL A 131 -10.06 -5.25 14.11
CA VAL A 131 -10.80 -5.91 13.02
C VAL A 131 -11.69 -4.91 12.27
N ARG A 132 -12.35 -3.99 13.01
CA ARG A 132 -13.18 -2.93 12.43
C ARG A 132 -12.36 -1.99 11.55
N GLN A 133 -11.20 -1.53 12.02
CA GLN A 133 -10.32 -0.67 11.23
C GLN A 133 -9.78 -1.40 9.99
N GLN A 134 -9.45 -2.69 10.12
CA GLN A 134 -9.07 -3.52 8.96
C GLN A 134 -10.21 -3.64 7.93
N PHE A 135 -11.46 -3.79 8.38
CA PHE A 135 -12.61 -3.78 7.49
C PHE A 135 -12.70 -2.46 6.72
N HIS A 136 -12.70 -1.32 7.40
CA HIS A 136 -12.84 0.00 6.76
C HIS A 136 -11.68 0.28 5.78
N ARG A 137 -10.45 -0.01 6.21
CA ARG A 137 -9.26 0.16 5.36
C ARG A 137 -9.33 -0.69 4.09
N ASN A 138 -9.74 -1.95 4.20
CA ASN A 138 -9.84 -2.83 3.04
C ASN A 138 -11.05 -2.50 2.16
N PHE A 139 -12.10 -1.88 2.71
CA PHE A 139 -13.17 -1.30 1.93
C PHE A 139 -12.64 -0.18 1.03
N ASP A 140 -11.92 0.80 1.57
CA ASP A 140 -11.35 1.91 0.83
C ASP A 140 -10.31 1.44 -0.20
N LEU A 141 -9.46 0.46 0.17
CA LEU A 141 -8.53 -0.19 -0.75
C LEU A 141 -9.24 -0.78 -1.97
N ALA A 142 -10.31 -1.53 -1.75
CA ALA A 142 -11.07 -2.17 -2.82
C ALA A 142 -11.84 -1.17 -3.69
N VAL A 143 -12.35 -0.09 -3.11
CA VAL A 143 -12.91 1.05 -3.84
C VAL A 143 -11.89 1.64 -4.78
N SER A 144 -10.71 1.98 -4.25
CA SER A 144 -9.58 2.52 -5.02
C SER A 144 -9.20 1.63 -6.20
N GLN A 145 -9.04 0.33 -5.96
CA GLN A 145 -8.74 -0.64 -7.02
C GLN A 145 -9.86 -0.78 -8.07
N THR A 146 -11.12 -0.56 -7.67
CA THR A 146 -12.25 -0.62 -8.60
C THR A 146 -12.36 0.62 -9.47
N MET A 147 -11.85 1.75 -8.98
CA MET A 147 -11.78 3.01 -9.74
C MET A 147 -10.67 2.99 -10.79
N HIS A 148 -9.65 2.13 -10.62
CA HIS A 148 -8.46 2.03 -11.50
C HIS A 148 -8.32 0.62 -12.12
N PRO A 149 -9.28 0.18 -12.95
CA PRO A 149 -9.26 -1.14 -13.56
C PRO A 149 -8.05 -1.35 -14.48
N GLU A 150 -7.54 -0.28 -15.11
CA GLU A 150 -6.37 -0.29 -15.98
C GLU A 150 -5.10 -0.84 -15.32
N ILE A 151 -5.02 -0.74 -13.97
CA ILE A 151 -3.89 -1.27 -13.18
C ILE A 151 -4.24 -2.65 -12.59
N PHE A 152 -5.48 -2.84 -12.12
CA PHE A 152 -5.84 -3.94 -11.23
C PHE A 152 -6.65 -5.07 -11.90
N GLU A 153 -7.16 -4.91 -13.14
CA GLU A 153 -7.93 -5.98 -13.79
C GLU A 153 -7.06 -7.17 -14.20
N GLN A 154 -5.82 -6.90 -14.61
CA GLN A 154 -4.91 -7.95 -15.08
C GLN A 154 -4.06 -8.56 -13.97
N ILE A 155 -4.06 -7.97 -12.77
CA ILE A 155 -3.12 -8.32 -11.69
C ILE A 155 -3.87 -8.51 -10.38
N SER A 156 -4.00 -9.78 -9.94
CA SER A 156 -4.71 -10.11 -8.70
C SER A 156 -3.91 -9.74 -7.45
N SER A 157 -4.49 -8.88 -6.60
CA SER A 157 -3.98 -8.61 -5.25
C SER A 157 -4.33 -9.73 -4.25
N GLU A 158 -5.32 -10.56 -4.56
CA GLU A 158 -5.80 -11.64 -3.68
C GLU A 158 -4.77 -12.76 -3.52
N ALA A 159 -4.00 -13.06 -4.57
CA ALA A 159 -2.94 -14.08 -4.53
C ALA A 159 -1.84 -13.71 -3.52
N GLU A 160 -1.40 -12.45 -3.49
CA GLU A 160 -0.40 -11.97 -2.54
C GLU A 160 -0.95 -11.95 -1.09
N GLY A 161 -2.21 -11.58 -0.92
CA GLY A 161 -2.88 -11.68 0.39
C GLY A 161 -2.89 -13.11 0.92
N MET A 162 -3.21 -14.09 0.08
CA MET A 162 -3.21 -15.51 0.47
C MET A 162 -1.81 -16.03 0.78
N LYS A 163 -0.79 -15.60 0.02
CA LYS A 163 0.61 -15.92 0.27
C LYS A 163 1.06 -15.40 1.65
N LEU A 164 0.73 -14.15 1.98
CA LEU A 164 1.00 -13.57 3.29
C LEU A 164 0.33 -14.38 4.41
N VAL A 165 -0.96 -14.74 4.28
CA VAL A 165 -1.68 -15.50 5.31
C VAL A 165 -1.00 -16.85 5.55
N LYS A 166 -0.71 -17.62 4.49
CA LYS A 166 -0.03 -18.93 4.60
C LYS A 166 1.35 -18.81 5.26
N SER A 167 2.12 -17.79 4.87
CA SER A 167 3.45 -17.54 5.45
C SER A 167 3.36 -17.13 6.91
N THR A 168 2.37 -16.28 7.28
CA THR A 168 2.12 -15.90 8.68
C THR A 168 1.75 -17.12 9.53
N MET A 169 0.89 -18.01 9.04
CA MET A 169 0.53 -19.24 9.77
C MET A 169 1.77 -20.12 10.04
N LYS A 170 2.61 -20.32 9.01
CA LYS A 170 3.88 -21.08 9.17
C LYS A 170 4.79 -20.42 10.21
N TYR A 171 4.95 -19.11 10.14
CA TYR A 171 5.75 -18.36 11.12
C TYR A 171 5.21 -18.51 12.54
N LEU A 172 3.90 -18.37 12.76
CA LEU A 172 3.29 -18.50 14.08
C LEU A 172 3.50 -19.91 14.67
N CYS A 173 3.42 -20.95 13.84
CA CYS A 173 3.75 -22.31 14.26
C CYS A 173 5.24 -22.45 14.64
N SER A 174 6.14 -21.90 13.81
CA SER A 174 7.60 -22.01 14.04
C SER A 174 8.08 -21.34 15.32
N ILE A 175 7.39 -20.28 15.77
CA ILE A 175 7.71 -19.56 17.02
C ILE A 175 6.92 -20.09 18.24
N GLY A 176 6.22 -21.22 18.10
CA GLY A 176 5.45 -21.84 19.19
C GLY A 176 4.18 -21.07 19.62
N LYS A 177 3.61 -20.25 18.73
CA LYS A 177 2.40 -19.45 19.01
C LYS A 177 1.23 -19.74 18.07
N PRO A 178 0.87 -21.01 17.84
CA PRO A 178 -0.22 -21.38 16.90
C PRO A 178 -1.60 -20.86 17.34
N TYR A 179 -1.80 -20.55 18.63
CA TYR A 179 -3.05 -19.96 19.12
C TYR A 179 -3.37 -18.58 18.48
N LEU A 180 -2.35 -17.83 18.00
CA LEU A 180 -2.55 -16.57 17.30
C LEU A 180 -3.13 -16.75 15.88
N ILE A 181 -3.18 -17.97 15.36
CA ILE A 181 -3.84 -18.28 14.09
C ILE A 181 -5.34 -17.96 14.16
N PHE A 182 -5.98 -18.11 15.32
CA PHE A 182 -7.37 -17.73 15.52
C PHE A 182 -7.56 -16.21 15.39
N GLU A 183 -6.69 -15.42 16.02
CA GLU A 183 -6.71 -13.95 15.87
C GLU A 183 -6.45 -13.55 14.40
N LEU A 184 -5.47 -14.15 13.74
CA LEU A 184 -5.21 -13.95 12.32
C LEU A 184 -6.46 -14.24 11.47
N GLY A 185 -7.18 -15.34 11.75
CA GLY A 185 -8.41 -15.70 11.06
C GLY A 185 -9.49 -14.62 11.18
N ILE A 186 -9.74 -14.11 12.38
CA ILE A 186 -10.70 -13.02 12.63
C ILE A 186 -10.28 -11.76 11.86
N GLN A 187 -9.00 -11.38 11.88
CA GLN A 187 -8.49 -10.25 11.12
C GLN A 187 -8.69 -10.45 9.60
N CYS A 188 -8.43 -11.65 9.09
CA CYS A 188 -8.65 -11.98 7.68
C CYS A 188 -10.13 -11.88 7.28
N VAL A 189 -11.05 -12.31 8.14
CA VAL A 189 -12.50 -12.17 7.89
C VAL A 189 -12.89 -10.69 7.76
N GLY A 190 -12.40 -9.84 8.68
CA GLY A 190 -12.65 -8.39 8.62
C GLY A 190 -12.11 -7.77 7.33
N LYS A 191 -10.86 -8.07 6.98
CA LYS A 191 -10.23 -7.61 5.74
C LYS A 191 -11.02 -8.05 4.50
N TYR A 192 -11.34 -9.33 4.40
CA TYR A 192 -12.05 -9.90 3.27
C TYR A 192 -13.46 -9.34 3.11
N ALA A 193 -14.20 -9.19 4.22
CA ALA A 193 -15.54 -8.60 4.20
C ALA A 193 -15.49 -7.14 3.69
N GLY A 194 -14.56 -6.32 4.20
CA GLY A 194 -14.35 -4.96 3.72
C GLY A 194 -14.00 -4.92 2.23
N TYR A 195 -13.05 -5.73 1.81
CA TYR A 195 -12.63 -5.83 0.42
C TYR A 195 -13.78 -6.24 -0.53
N ARG A 196 -14.53 -7.29 -0.19
CA ARG A 196 -15.67 -7.75 -1.00
C ARG A 196 -16.77 -6.70 -1.12
N LEU A 197 -17.03 -5.96 -0.03
CA LEU A 197 -18.02 -4.89 -0.05
C LEU A 197 -17.52 -3.67 -0.84
N GLY A 198 -16.25 -3.29 -0.70
CA GLY A 198 -15.61 -2.22 -1.46
C GLY A 198 -15.61 -2.47 -2.96
N LYS A 199 -15.36 -3.71 -3.42
CA LYS A 199 -15.51 -4.09 -4.85
C LYS A 199 -16.91 -3.88 -5.40
N ARG A 200 -17.91 -3.74 -4.54
CA ARG A 200 -19.32 -3.53 -4.89
C ARG A 200 -19.84 -2.16 -4.49
N TYR A 201 -18.98 -1.20 -4.17
CA TYR A 201 -19.37 0.10 -3.62
C TYR A 201 -20.40 0.85 -4.46
N LYS A 202 -20.37 0.71 -5.79
CA LYS A 202 -21.35 1.32 -6.72
C LYS A 202 -22.80 0.85 -6.48
N LYS A 203 -22.99 -0.28 -5.77
CA LYS A 203 -24.31 -0.81 -5.40
C LYS A 203 -24.78 -0.34 -4.02
N LEU A 204 -23.95 0.42 -3.30
CA LEU A 204 -24.24 0.91 -1.97
C LEU A 204 -24.82 2.33 -2.01
N SER A 205 -25.74 2.63 -1.09
CA SER A 205 -26.18 4.00 -0.86
C SER A 205 -25.08 4.86 -0.24
N ARG A 206 -25.12 6.19 -0.44
CA ARG A 206 -24.16 7.14 0.18
C ARG A 206 -24.04 6.91 1.71
N LYS A 207 -25.16 6.65 2.40
CA LYS A 207 -25.18 6.35 3.85
C LYS A 207 -24.44 5.07 4.20
N GLN A 208 -24.53 4.02 3.37
CA GLN A 208 -23.83 2.76 3.58
C GLN A 208 -22.33 2.95 3.34
N ILE A 209 -21.94 3.66 2.29
CA ILE A 209 -20.53 3.99 1.99
C ILE A 209 -19.90 4.72 3.19
N LEU A 210 -20.54 5.76 3.73
CA LEU A 210 -20.05 6.51 4.88
C LEU A 210 -19.88 5.66 6.15
N LYS A 211 -20.64 4.57 6.29
CA LYS A 211 -20.47 3.62 7.39
C LYS A 211 -19.32 2.64 7.18
N CYS A 212 -18.87 2.46 5.94
CA CYS A 212 -17.85 1.47 5.59
C CYS A 212 -16.45 2.08 5.37
N THR A 213 -16.36 3.36 5.05
CA THR A 213 -15.10 4.04 4.74
C THR A 213 -14.35 4.53 5.98
N MET A 214 -13.02 4.62 5.89
CA MET A 214 -12.19 5.40 6.82
C MET A 214 -12.09 6.87 6.41
N SER A 215 -12.46 7.21 5.17
CA SER A 215 -12.25 8.52 4.54
C SER A 215 -13.57 9.20 4.18
N PRO A 216 -14.45 9.54 5.16
CA PRO A 216 -15.76 10.14 4.88
C PRO A 216 -15.65 11.50 4.16
N GLU A 217 -14.60 12.27 4.42
CA GLU A 217 -14.39 13.59 3.78
C GLU A 217 -14.06 13.47 2.29
N TYR A 218 -13.35 12.41 1.88
CA TYR A 218 -13.15 12.09 0.47
C TYR A 218 -14.49 11.97 -0.27
N TRP A 219 -15.41 11.17 0.27
CA TRP A 219 -16.71 10.94 -0.32
C TRP A 219 -17.58 12.20 -0.39
N LYS A 220 -17.56 13.02 0.66
CA LYS A 220 -18.30 14.29 0.68
C LYS A 220 -17.78 15.24 -0.42
N ARG A 221 -16.45 15.35 -0.57
CA ARG A 221 -15.84 16.17 -1.62
C ARG A 221 -16.20 15.66 -3.00
N LEU A 222 -16.07 14.36 -3.24
CA LEU A 222 -16.39 13.73 -4.52
C LEU A 222 -17.86 13.99 -4.91
N TRP A 223 -18.81 13.79 -3.99
CA TRP A 223 -20.22 14.02 -4.29
C TRP A 223 -20.60 15.50 -4.46
N ASN A 224 -19.88 16.41 -3.82
CA ASN A 224 -20.09 17.84 -4.02
C ASN A 224 -19.57 18.29 -5.40
N GLN A 225 -18.46 17.70 -5.88
CA GLN A 225 -17.96 17.94 -7.23
C GLN A 225 -18.94 17.43 -8.30
N GLU A 226 -19.46 16.21 -8.14
CA GLU A 226 -20.50 15.68 -9.05
C GLU A 226 -21.72 16.60 -9.18
N VAL A 227 -22.12 17.27 -8.10
CA VAL A 227 -23.23 18.22 -8.10
C VAL A 227 -22.87 19.53 -8.82
N SER A 228 -21.63 19.99 -8.67
CA SER A 228 -21.17 21.23 -9.35
C SER A 228 -20.91 21.04 -10.85
N ASP A 229 -20.43 19.87 -11.25
CA ASP A 229 -20.13 19.57 -12.66
C ASP A 229 -21.37 19.10 -13.46
N GLY A 230 -22.46 18.75 -12.76
CA GLY A 230 -23.74 18.34 -13.34
C GLY A 230 -24.76 19.48 -13.54
N ASN A 231 -24.37 20.72 -13.21
CA ASN A 231 -25.10 21.95 -13.51
C ASN A 231 -24.35 22.76 -14.60
#